data_6aee42a7bdc3800575237dd52893a11e
#
_entry.id   6aee42a7bdc3800575237dd52893a11e
#
_cell.length_a   1.000
_cell.length_b   1.000
_cell.length_c   1.000
_cell.angle_alpha   90.00
_cell.angle_beta   90.00
_cell.angle_gamma   90.00
#
_symmetry.space_group_name_H-M   'P 1'
#
loop_
_entity.id
_entity.type
_entity.pdbx_description
1 polymer ?
#
loop_
_entity_poly.entity_id
_entity_poly.type
_entity_poly.pdbx_seq_one_letter_code
_entity_poly.pdbx_strand_id
1 'polypeptide(L)'
;MRAAGHRSSRAHANAHAAAHAAAHAAANTTAWVLGALLLLFLAVPIILLVALGAGGVGNALRDPDTIAALETTFVTATGATLIAAICGSPIAYALSRASFRGRSVIAAIVDLPLLIPHPVAGIAILLLVSRDTAFGSALLDMGFRVVGTPAGIIAAMLFVSAPLYISAAREAFARVDRRFEFVARTLGDTPWAAFRRVTLPLARRGLASAAIVTWARAVSEFGAVVVLAYNPKVVSVLSYDRFTTGGLGQALPIAATLVLVSIVPLIALRALKYDRNSEVVS
;
A
#
# COMPACT_ATOMS: atom_id res chain seq x y z
N MET A 1 -20.98 60.72 33.26
CA MET A 1 -21.18 59.28 33.51
C MET A 1 -21.11 58.34 32.29
N ARG A 2 -21.09 58.81 31.00
CA ARG A 2 -21.06 57.95 29.81
C ARG A 2 -19.67 57.40 29.40
N ALA A 3 -18.57 58.01 29.85
CA ALA A 3 -17.20 57.59 29.47
C ALA A 3 -16.65 56.37 30.23
N ALA A 4 -17.16 56.06 31.42
CA ALA A 4 -16.71 54.95 32.22
C ALA A 4 -17.23 53.58 31.73
N GLY A 5 -18.43 53.53 31.15
CA GLY A 5 -19.01 52.28 30.62
C GLY A 5 -18.35 51.78 29.34
N HIS A 6 -17.83 52.67 28.52
CA HIS A 6 -17.09 52.29 27.26
C HIS A 6 -15.72 51.68 27.51
N ARG A 7 -15.04 52.06 28.60
CA ARG A 7 -13.72 51.53 28.99
C ARG A 7 -13.85 50.10 29.56
N SER A 8 -14.90 49.83 30.33
CA SER A 8 -15.16 48.49 30.92
C SER A 8 -15.52 47.47 29.84
N SER A 9 -16.34 47.85 28.85
CA SER A 9 -16.74 46.96 27.75
C SER A 9 -15.53 46.55 26.86
N ARG A 10 -14.64 47.52 26.57
CA ARG A 10 -13.41 47.25 25.81
C ARG A 10 -12.43 46.36 26.57
N ALA A 11 -12.32 46.51 27.90
CA ALA A 11 -11.46 45.69 28.74
C ALA A 11 -11.95 44.23 28.77
N HIS A 12 -13.27 44.00 28.87
CA HIS A 12 -13.84 42.65 28.79
C HIS A 12 -13.68 42.01 27.40
N ALA A 13 -13.87 42.76 26.32
CA ALA A 13 -13.67 42.25 24.97
C ALA A 13 -12.20 41.83 24.72
N ASN A 14 -11.24 42.63 25.20
CA ASN A 14 -9.82 42.31 25.10
C ASN A 14 -9.42 41.10 25.96
N ALA A 15 -9.98 40.95 27.15
CA ALA A 15 -9.74 39.79 28.01
C ALA A 15 -10.29 38.50 27.37
N HIS A 16 -11.47 38.53 26.76
CA HIS A 16 -12.02 37.39 26.00
C HIS A 16 -11.17 37.05 24.77
N ALA A 17 -10.73 38.04 24.01
CA ALA A 17 -9.85 37.82 22.86
C ALA A 17 -8.50 37.20 23.26
N ALA A 18 -7.91 37.68 24.36
CA ALA A 18 -6.66 37.12 24.90
C ALA A 18 -6.84 35.68 25.42
N ALA A 19 -7.95 35.38 26.09
CA ALA A 19 -8.27 34.02 26.54
C ALA A 19 -8.49 33.05 25.37
N HIS A 20 -9.17 33.49 24.31
CA HIS A 20 -9.32 32.69 23.09
C HIS A 20 -7.97 32.47 22.38
N ALA A 21 -7.15 33.49 22.26
CA ALA A 21 -5.81 33.37 21.67
C ALA A 21 -4.91 32.41 22.48
N ALA A 22 -4.95 32.48 23.80
CA ALA A 22 -4.22 31.58 24.69
C ALA A 22 -4.73 30.14 24.59
N ALA A 23 -6.05 29.93 24.53
CA ALA A 23 -6.67 28.61 24.34
C ALA A 23 -6.29 27.99 22.98
N HIS A 24 -6.29 28.78 21.90
CA HIS A 24 -5.82 28.34 20.57
C HIS A 24 -4.34 28.01 20.55
N ALA A 25 -3.50 28.81 21.21
CA ALA A 25 -2.07 28.54 21.32
C ALA A 25 -1.80 27.24 22.12
N ALA A 26 -2.49 27.05 23.24
CA ALA A 26 -2.39 25.84 24.04
C ALA A 26 -2.88 24.59 23.26
N ALA A 27 -4.01 24.68 22.54
CA ALA A 27 -4.51 23.62 21.70
C ALA A 27 -3.52 23.24 20.57
N ASN A 28 -2.91 24.24 19.91
CA ASN A 28 -1.88 24.02 18.91
C ASN A 28 -0.64 23.35 19.52
N THR A 29 -0.17 23.81 20.67
CA THR A 29 1.00 23.20 21.35
C THR A 29 0.71 21.73 21.72
N THR A 30 -0.46 21.46 22.28
CA THR A 30 -0.88 20.10 22.63
C THR A 30 -0.94 19.20 21.36
N ALA A 31 -1.51 19.72 20.26
CA ALA A 31 -1.57 18.98 19.00
C ALA A 31 -0.16 18.66 18.45
N TRP A 32 0.77 19.62 18.51
CA TRP A 32 2.15 19.39 18.10
C TRP A 32 2.88 18.38 18.98
N VAL A 33 2.69 18.43 20.30
CA VAL A 33 3.29 17.47 21.24
C VAL A 33 2.77 16.06 20.98
N LEU A 34 1.46 15.89 20.85
CA LEU A 34 0.86 14.59 20.54
C LEU A 34 1.34 14.05 19.18
N GLY A 35 1.39 14.94 18.17
CA GLY A 35 1.92 14.59 16.84
C GLY A 35 3.39 14.18 16.90
N ALA A 36 4.22 14.89 17.64
CA ALA A 36 5.64 14.57 17.83
C ALA A 36 5.83 13.24 18.55
N LEU A 37 5.06 12.97 19.61
CA LEU A 37 5.10 11.68 20.32
C LEU A 37 4.73 10.52 19.41
N LEU A 38 3.69 10.67 18.61
CA LEU A 38 3.30 9.64 17.62
C LEU A 38 4.40 9.43 16.57
N LEU A 39 4.97 10.50 16.04
CA LEU A 39 6.08 10.41 15.08
C LEU A 39 7.31 9.72 15.67
N LEU A 40 7.66 10.04 16.92
CA LEU A 40 8.74 9.37 17.64
C LEU A 40 8.43 7.88 17.84
N PHE A 41 7.22 7.54 18.26
CA PHE A 41 6.80 6.14 18.43
C PHE A 41 6.90 5.35 17.12
N LEU A 42 6.58 5.96 15.97
CA LEU A 42 6.68 5.32 14.66
C LEU A 42 8.13 5.24 14.16
N ALA A 43 8.94 6.27 14.40
CA ALA A 43 10.28 6.36 13.83
C ALA A 43 11.34 5.61 14.66
N VAL A 44 11.29 5.70 15.99
CA VAL A 44 12.33 5.15 16.86
C VAL A 44 12.54 3.65 16.70
N PRO A 45 11.50 2.79 16.64
CA PRO A 45 11.70 1.35 16.43
C PRO A 45 12.37 1.03 15.09
N ILE A 46 12.00 1.76 14.03
CA ILE A 46 12.57 1.57 12.69
C ILE A 46 14.03 2.00 12.66
N ILE A 47 14.34 3.16 13.26
CA ILE A 47 15.72 3.68 13.37
C ILE A 47 16.59 2.71 14.16
N LEU A 48 16.11 2.21 15.30
CA LEU A 48 16.83 1.24 16.12
C LEU A 48 17.09 -0.06 15.38
N LEU A 49 16.09 -0.60 14.68
CA LEU A 49 16.22 -1.83 13.89
C LEU A 49 17.31 -1.66 12.81
N VAL A 50 17.27 -0.55 12.07
CA VAL A 50 18.27 -0.27 11.04
C VAL A 50 19.63 -0.01 11.65
N ALA A 51 19.74 0.77 12.71
CA ALA A 51 21.01 1.09 13.35
C ALA A 51 21.71 -0.16 13.92
N LEU A 52 20.95 -1.03 14.59
CA LEU A 52 21.47 -2.27 15.16
C LEU A 52 21.77 -3.33 14.10
N GLY A 53 20.99 -3.36 13.02
CA GLY A 53 21.17 -4.31 11.92
C GLY A 53 22.20 -3.88 10.87
N ALA A 54 22.53 -2.58 10.77
CA ALA A 54 23.34 -2.02 9.70
C ALA A 54 24.73 -2.67 9.57
N GLY A 55 25.38 -2.97 10.69
CA GLY A 55 26.70 -3.61 10.68
C GLY A 55 26.72 -5.01 10.05
N GLY A 56 25.58 -5.69 10.01
CA GLY A 56 25.44 -7.03 9.44
C GLY A 56 24.88 -7.06 8.01
N VAL A 57 24.36 -5.94 7.48
CA VAL A 57 23.73 -5.88 6.13
C VAL A 57 24.69 -6.35 5.03
N GLY A 58 25.96 -5.97 5.09
CA GLY A 58 26.95 -6.41 4.10
C GLY A 58 27.16 -7.92 4.08
N ASN A 59 27.10 -8.58 5.23
CA ASN A 59 27.18 -10.04 5.34
C ASN A 59 25.86 -10.69 4.91
N ALA A 60 24.72 -10.13 5.29
CA ALA A 60 23.40 -10.60 4.85
C ALA A 60 23.28 -10.57 3.31
N LEU A 61 23.78 -9.53 2.66
CA LEU A 61 23.78 -9.42 1.19
C LEU A 61 24.81 -10.34 0.48
N ARG A 62 25.64 -11.08 1.24
CA ARG A 62 26.53 -12.13 0.71
C ARG A 62 26.02 -13.53 1.04
N ASP A 63 25.05 -13.64 1.95
CA ASP A 63 24.44 -14.93 2.31
C ASP A 63 23.54 -15.43 1.17
N PRO A 64 23.80 -16.63 0.62
CA PRO A 64 23.00 -17.18 -0.48
C PRO A 64 21.52 -17.28 -0.18
N ASP A 65 21.16 -17.62 1.07
CA ASP A 65 19.76 -17.72 1.48
C ASP A 65 19.06 -16.36 1.43
N THR A 66 19.76 -15.31 1.86
CA THR A 66 19.24 -13.94 1.83
C THR A 66 19.07 -13.42 0.40
N ILE A 67 20.04 -13.71 -0.48
CA ILE A 67 19.97 -13.32 -1.90
C ILE A 67 18.79 -14.03 -2.57
N ALA A 68 18.64 -15.34 -2.39
CA ALA A 68 17.54 -16.11 -2.94
C ALA A 68 16.17 -15.63 -2.41
N ALA A 69 16.10 -15.28 -1.12
CA ALA A 69 14.90 -14.74 -0.53
C ALA A 69 14.54 -13.34 -1.07
N LEU A 70 15.54 -12.47 -1.32
CA LEU A 70 15.33 -11.17 -1.97
C LEU A 70 14.81 -11.34 -3.40
N GLU A 71 15.46 -12.20 -4.20
CA GLU A 71 15.03 -12.49 -5.57
C GLU A 71 13.58 -13.01 -5.58
N THR A 72 13.28 -14.01 -4.76
CA THR A 72 11.93 -14.56 -4.62
C THR A 72 10.93 -13.46 -4.27
N THR A 73 11.27 -12.60 -3.29
CA THR A 73 10.40 -11.52 -2.85
C THR A 73 10.10 -10.53 -3.98
N PHE A 74 11.14 -10.09 -4.70
CA PHE A 74 10.96 -9.08 -5.75
C PHE A 74 10.24 -9.63 -6.97
N VAL A 75 10.59 -10.83 -7.41
CA VAL A 75 9.94 -11.48 -8.56
C VAL A 75 8.46 -11.71 -8.26
N THR A 76 8.14 -12.27 -7.09
CA THR A 76 6.75 -12.58 -6.74
C THR A 76 5.93 -11.33 -6.44
N ALA A 77 6.48 -10.33 -5.76
CA ALA A 77 5.80 -9.05 -5.53
C ALA A 77 5.53 -8.29 -6.83
N THR A 78 6.49 -8.34 -7.77
CA THR A 78 6.31 -7.74 -9.11
C THR A 78 5.22 -8.49 -9.87
N GLY A 79 5.24 -9.82 -9.87
CA GLY A 79 4.21 -10.66 -10.47
C GLY A 79 2.82 -10.36 -9.92
N ALA A 80 2.67 -10.31 -8.59
CA ALA A 80 1.42 -9.97 -7.91
C ALA A 80 0.94 -8.57 -8.30
N THR A 81 1.84 -7.59 -8.33
CA THR A 81 1.52 -6.20 -8.69
C THR A 81 1.07 -6.07 -10.14
N LEU A 82 1.74 -6.76 -11.08
CA LEU A 82 1.36 -6.77 -12.49
C LEU A 82 -0.01 -7.39 -12.70
N ILE A 83 -0.31 -8.52 -12.02
CA ILE A 83 -1.63 -9.14 -12.07
C ILE A 83 -2.68 -8.20 -11.48
N ALA A 84 -2.39 -7.57 -10.33
CA ALA A 84 -3.29 -6.58 -9.73
C ALA A 84 -3.52 -5.39 -10.69
N ALA A 85 -2.50 -4.93 -11.40
CA ALA A 85 -2.61 -3.84 -12.35
C ALA A 85 -3.43 -4.22 -13.59
N ILE A 86 -3.19 -5.38 -14.16
CA ILE A 86 -3.87 -5.85 -15.38
C ILE A 86 -5.33 -6.18 -15.05
N CYS A 87 -5.59 -6.98 -14.03
CA CYS A 87 -6.94 -7.45 -13.69
C CYS A 87 -7.72 -6.42 -12.86
N GLY A 88 -7.04 -5.66 -12.00
CA GLY A 88 -7.65 -4.65 -11.13
C GLY A 88 -8.02 -3.35 -11.84
N SER A 89 -7.28 -2.94 -12.88
CA SER A 89 -7.59 -1.69 -13.62
C SER A 89 -8.97 -1.69 -14.27
N PRO A 90 -9.45 -2.74 -14.95
CA PRO A 90 -10.82 -2.80 -15.46
C PRO A 90 -11.86 -2.67 -14.34
N ILE A 91 -11.65 -3.34 -13.21
CA ILE A 91 -12.55 -3.27 -12.05
C ILE A 91 -12.55 -1.84 -11.48
N ALA A 92 -11.37 -1.25 -11.29
CA ALA A 92 -11.21 0.11 -10.80
C ALA A 92 -11.88 1.15 -11.73
N TYR A 93 -11.71 0.99 -13.05
CA TYR A 93 -12.34 1.84 -14.04
C TYR A 93 -13.87 1.71 -14.00
N ALA A 94 -14.41 0.49 -13.99
CA ALA A 94 -15.83 0.24 -13.87
C ALA A 94 -16.41 0.84 -12.59
N LEU A 95 -15.75 0.64 -11.45
CA LEU A 95 -16.14 1.23 -10.16
C LEU A 95 -16.03 2.76 -10.13
N SER A 96 -15.18 3.39 -10.96
CA SER A 96 -15.07 4.85 -11.04
C SER A 96 -16.12 5.49 -11.95
N ARG A 97 -16.52 4.80 -13.03
CA ARG A 97 -17.34 5.36 -14.13
C ARG A 97 -18.78 4.92 -14.13
N ALA A 98 -19.04 3.66 -13.80
CA ALA A 98 -20.36 3.08 -13.96
C ALA A 98 -21.20 3.23 -12.67
N SER A 99 -22.49 3.54 -12.88
CA SER A 99 -23.54 3.39 -11.86
C SER A 99 -24.38 2.17 -12.24
N PHE A 100 -24.17 1.06 -11.54
CA PHE A 100 -24.91 -0.19 -11.77
C PHE A 100 -25.36 -0.81 -10.44
N ARG A 101 -26.39 -1.64 -10.51
CA ARG A 101 -26.84 -2.42 -9.34
C ARG A 101 -25.74 -3.39 -8.95
N GLY A 102 -25.37 -3.44 -7.66
CA GLY A 102 -24.29 -4.30 -7.13
C GLY A 102 -22.90 -3.64 -7.07
N ARG A 103 -22.72 -2.36 -7.48
CA ARG A 103 -21.46 -1.66 -7.35
C ARG A 103 -20.90 -1.67 -5.92
N SER A 104 -21.76 -1.45 -4.91
CA SER A 104 -21.39 -1.49 -3.50
C SER A 104 -20.97 -2.88 -3.04
N VAL A 105 -21.61 -3.93 -3.58
CA VAL A 105 -21.25 -5.32 -3.28
C VAL A 105 -19.88 -5.64 -3.84
N ILE A 106 -19.60 -5.28 -5.10
CA ILE A 106 -18.26 -5.49 -5.69
C ILE A 106 -17.20 -4.70 -4.92
N ALA A 107 -17.48 -3.45 -4.54
CA ALA A 107 -16.55 -2.67 -3.72
C ALA A 107 -16.30 -3.36 -2.36
N ALA A 108 -17.35 -3.85 -1.69
CA ALA A 108 -17.20 -4.58 -0.44
C ALA A 108 -16.40 -5.88 -0.59
N ILE A 109 -16.60 -6.64 -1.67
CA ILE A 109 -15.81 -7.86 -1.96
C ILE A 109 -14.33 -7.50 -2.19
N VAL A 110 -14.06 -6.42 -2.91
CA VAL A 110 -12.68 -5.93 -3.12
C VAL A 110 -12.03 -5.55 -1.80
N ASP A 111 -12.75 -4.92 -0.89
CA ASP A 111 -12.20 -4.44 0.38
C ASP A 111 -12.14 -5.55 1.47
N LEU A 112 -12.82 -6.68 1.28
CA LEU A 112 -12.88 -7.79 2.24
C LEU A 112 -11.51 -8.31 2.68
N PRO A 113 -10.52 -8.51 1.78
CA PRO A 113 -9.19 -8.97 2.18
C PRO A 113 -8.47 -8.04 3.15
N LEU A 114 -8.80 -6.74 3.18
CA LEU A 114 -8.18 -5.78 4.11
C LEU A 114 -8.65 -5.97 5.56
N LEU A 115 -9.79 -6.61 5.76
CA LEU A 115 -10.38 -6.86 7.07
C LEU A 115 -9.94 -8.18 7.68
N ILE A 116 -9.40 -9.09 6.86
CA ILE A 116 -9.03 -10.46 7.29
C ILE A 116 -7.58 -10.44 7.79
N PRO A 117 -7.28 -11.02 8.98
CA PRO A 117 -5.91 -11.21 9.41
C PRO A 117 -5.11 -12.01 8.37
N HIS A 118 -3.90 -11.56 8.04
CA HIS A 118 -3.12 -12.13 6.94
C HIS A 118 -2.88 -13.63 7.03
N PRO A 119 -2.60 -14.23 8.20
CA PRO A 119 -2.51 -15.70 8.29
C PRO A 119 -3.82 -16.40 7.94
N VAL A 120 -4.97 -15.80 8.31
CA VAL A 120 -6.30 -16.32 7.95
C VAL A 120 -6.55 -16.23 6.45
N ALA A 121 -6.08 -15.15 5.81
CA ALA A 121 -6.09 -15.03 4.36
C ALA A 121 -5.28 -16.17 3.69
N GLY A 122 -4.11 -16.49 4.23
CA GLY A 122 -3.31 -17.63 3.79
C GLY A 122 -4.06 -18.96 3.91
N ILE A 123 -4.74 -19.21 5.04
CA ILE A 123 -5.57 -20.40 5.25
C ILE A 123 -6.73 -20.43 4.25
N ALA A 124 -7.40 -19.31 3.99
CA ALA A 124 -8.50 -19.25 3.04
C ALA A 124 -8.06 -19.61 1.61
N ILE A 125 -6.89 -19.10 1.18
CA ILE A 125 -6.31 -19.46 -0.12
C ILE A 125 -5.90 -20.93 -0.12
N LEU A 126 -5.27 -21.42 0.96
CA LEU A 126 -4.87 -22.83 1.09
C LEU A 126 -6.08 -23.77 0.96
N LEU A 127 -7.19 -23.43 1.63
CA LEU A 127 -8.44 -24.19 1.49
C LEU A 127 -8.95 -24.21 0.05
N LEU A 128 -8.82 -23.12 -0.69
CA LEU A 128 -9.25 -23.04 -2.09
C LEU A 128 -8.39 -23.92 -3.01
N VAL A 129 -7.05 -23.91 -2.82
CA VAL A 129 -6.09 -24.55 -3.74
C VAL A 129 -5.58 -25.91 -3.22
N SER A 130 -6.12 -26.39 -2.08
CA SER A 130 -5.78 -27.73 -1.55
C SER A 130 -6.20 -28.83 -2.52
N ARG A 131 -5.38 -29.89 -2.57
CA ARG A 131 -5.69 -31.10 -3.35
C ARG A 131 -7.03 -31.75 -2.99
N ASP A 132 -7.53 -31.49 -1.78
CA ASP A 132 -8.77 -32.04 -1.27
C ASP A 132 -10.02 -31.29 -1.76
N THR A 133 -9.83 -30.20 -2.50
CA THR A 133 -10.91 -29.42 -3.12
C THR A 133 -11.01 -29.72 -4.61
N ALA A 134 -12.23 -29.61 -5.16
CA ALA A 134 -12.43 -29.80 -6.61
C ALA A 134 -11.63 -28.82 -7.46
N PHE A 135 -11.44 -27.58 -7.00
CA PHE A 135 -10.66 -26.58 -7.71
C PHE A 135 -9.17 -26.86 -7.62
N GLY A 136 -8.65 -27.20 -6.42
CA GLY A 136 -7.24 -27.50 -6.22
C GLY A 136 -6.81 -28.79 -6.93
N SER A 137 -7.65 -29.85 -6.91
CA SER A 137 -7.37 -31.07 -7.69
C SER A 137 -7.33 -30.80 -9.19
N ALA A 138 -8.29 -30.04 -9.74
CA ALA A 138 -8.29 -29.66 -11.14
C ALA A 138 -7.02 -28.89 -11.54
N LEU A 139 -6.54 -27.96 -10.68
CA LEU A 139 -5.28 -27.27 -10.93
C LEU A 139 -4.09 -28.22 -10.97
N LEU A 140 -4.03 -29.18 -10.05
CA LEU A 140 -2.98 -30.20 -10.02
C LEU A 140 -3.01 -31.10 -11.25
N ASP A 141 -4.17 -31.52 -11.70
CA ASP A 141 -4.37 -32.34 -12.91
C ASP A 141 -3.91 -31.57 -14.17
N MET A 142 -4.04 -30.25 -14.18
CA MET A 142 -3.50 -29.36 -15.21
C MET A 142 -1.99 -29.09 -15.06
N GLY A 143 -1.33 -29.65 -14.04
CA GLY A 143 0.09 -29.46 -13.76
C GLY A 143 0.43 -28.21 -12.96
N PHE A 144 -0.56 -27.45 -12.48
CA PHE A 144 -0.34 -26.23 -11.70
C PHE A 144 -0.28 -26.51 -10.19
N ARG A 145 0.92 -26.43 -9.61
CA ARG A 145 1.12 -26.51 -8.15
C ARG A 145 1.16 -25.10 -7.59
N VAL A 146 0.26 -24.80 -6.64
CA VAL A 146 0.20 -23.49 -5.98
C VAL A 146 0.89 -23.55 -4.62
N VAL A 147 0.53 -24.51 -3.78
CA VAL A 147 1.06 -24.64 -2.40
C VAL A 147 2.56 -24.94 -2.44
N GLY A 148 3.34 -24.21 -1.65
CA GLY A 148 4.80 -24.38 -1.56
C GLY A 148 5.56 -23.97 -2.83
N THR A 149 5.02 -23.06 -3.62
CA THR A 149 5.64 -22.59 -4.88
C THR A 149 5.62 -21.06 -5.00
N PRO A 150 6.41 -20.46 -5.91
CA PRO A 150 6.32 -19.04 -6.22
C PRO A 150 4.91 -18.59 -6.64
N ALA A 151 4.13 -19.46 -7.29
CA ALA A 151 2.73 -19.17 -7.64
C ALA A 151 1.87 -18.97 -6.39
N GLY A 152 2.08 -19.75 -5.34
CA GLY A 152 1.41 -19.59 -4.05
C GLY A 152 1.82 -18.27 -3.37
N ILE A 153 3.10 -17.89 -3.44
CA ILE A 153 3.56 -16.61 -2.91
C ILE A 153 2.87 -15.46 -3.66
N ILE A 154 2.82 -15.52 -5.01
CA ILE A 154 2.12 -14.53 -5.83
C ILE A 154 0.64 -14.45 -5.45
N ALA A 155 -0.04 -15.60 -5.28
CA ALA A 155 -1.45 -15.64 -4.89
C ALA A 155 -1.69 -14.99 -3.51
N ALA A 156 -0.84 -15.28 -2.52
CA ALA A 156 -0.91 -14.69 -1.19
C ALA A 156 -0.68 -13.16 -1.24
N MET A 157 0.38 -12.72 -1.91
CA MET A 157 0.69 -11.31 -2.09
C MET A 157 -0.40 -10.56 -2.86
N LEU A 158 -0.92 -11.15 -3.93
CA LEU A 158 -2.00 -10.60 -4.74
C LEU A 158 -3.27 -10.42 -3.91
N PHE A 159 -3.70 -11.45 -3.18
CA PHE A 159 -4.92 -11.40 -2.38
C PHE A 159 -4.91 -10.25 -1.38
N VAL A 160 -3.78 -10.02 -0.72
CA VAL A 160 -3.64 -8.98 0.32
C VAL A 160 -3.41 -7.59 -0.28
N SER A 161 -2.74 -7.48 -1.44
CA SER A 161 -2.33 -6.18 -2.00
C SER A 161 -3.25 -5.66 -3.11
N ALA A 162 -3.98 -6.52 -3.83
CA ALA A 162 -4.87 -6.11 -4.91
C ALA A 162 -5.96 -5.09 -4.51
N PRO A 163 -6.57 -5.17 -3.31
CA PRO A 163 -7.51 -4.14 -2.86
C PRO A 163 -6.93 -2.73 -2.85
N LEU A 164 -5.67 -2.59 -2.43
CA LEU A 164 -4.98 -1.29 -2.41
C LEU A 164 -4.79 -0.75 -3.83
N TYR A 165 -4.41 -1.62 -4.77
CA TYR A 165 -4.31 -1.23 -6.17
C TYR A 165 -5.66 -0.74 -6.72
N ILE A 166 -6.70 -1.55 -6.56
CA ILE A 166 -8.04 -1.27 -7.11
C ILE A 166 -8.59 0.04 -6.53
N SER A 167 -8.46 0.26 -5.23
CA SER A 167 -8.93 1.47 -4.56
C SER A 167 -8.16 2.72 -5.04
N ALA A 168 -6.83 2.67 -5.09
CA ALA A 168 -6.01 3.78 -5.57
C ALA A 168 -6.19 4.05 -7.08
N ALA A 169 -6.31 3.00 -7.90
CA ALA A 169 -6.57 3.11 -9.32
C ALA A 169 -7.98 3.70 -9.59
N ARG A 170 -8.99 3.31 -8.81
CA ARG A 170 -10.34 3.89 -8.86
C ARG A 170 -10.31 5.39 -8.63
N GLU A 171 -9.55 5.85 -7.64
CA GLU A 171 -9.36 7.29 -7.39
C GLU A 171 -8.61 7.96 -8.54
N ALA A 172 -7.56 7.33 -9.09
CA ALA A 172 -6.83 7.86 -10.23
C ALA A 172 -7.74 8.06 -11.45
N PHE A 173 -8.59 7.09 -11.77
CA PHE A 173 -9.58 7.24 -12.82
C PHE A 173 -10.66 8.27 -12.49
N ALA A 174 -11.14 8.34 -11.25
CA ALA A 174 -12.16 9.30 -10.83
C ALA A 174 -11.71 10.77 -10.97
N ARG A 175 -10.40 11.04 -10.86
CA ARG A 175 -9.82 12.39 -11.05
C ARG A 175 -9.78 12.85 -12.50
N VAL A 176 -9.90 11.95 -13.46
CA VAL A 176 -9.99 12.32 -14.88
C VAL A 176 -11.41 12.77 -15.19
N ASP A 177 -11.60 14.01 -15.64
CA ASP A 177 -12.92 14.54 -15.99
C ASP A 177 -13.55 13.71 -17.12
N ARG A 178 -14.77 13.25 -16.90
CA ARG A 178 -15.54 12.48 -17.87
C ARG A 178 -15.80 13.24 -19.19
N ARG A 179 -15.78 14.57 -19.14
CA ARG A 179 -15.98 15.41 -20.33
C ARG A 179 -14.98 15.10 -21.42
N PHE A 180 -13.74 14.79 -21.08
CA PHE A 180 -12.72 14.41 -22.07
C PHE A 180 -13.08 13.14 -22.83
N GLU A 181 -13.64 12.13 -22.15
CA GLU A 181 -14.13 10.92 -22.81
C GLU A 181 -15.34 11.20 -23.71
N PHE A 182 -16.25 12.06 -23.25
CA PHE A 182 -17.42 12.45 -24.06
C PHE A 182 -17.00 13.21 -25.33
N VAL A 183 -16.08 14.17 -25.24
CA VAL A 183 -15.55 14.89 -26.40
C VAL A 183 -14.89 13.92 -27.37
N ALA A 184 -14.04 13.00 -26.93
CA ALA A 184 -13.42 12.00 -27.81
C ALA A 184 -14.48 11.17 -28.53
N ARG A 185 -15.54 10.76 -27.85
CA ARG A 185 -16.65 9.99 -28.43
C ARG A 185 -17.48 10.79 -29.41
N THR A 186 -17.69 12.09 -29.21
CA THR A 186 -18.36 12.97 -30.18
C THR A 186 -17.54 13.17 -31.46
N LEU A 187 -16.20 13.03 -31.33
CA LEU A 187 -15.27 13.04 -32.48
C LEU A 187 -15.12 11.69 -33.16
N GLY A 188 -15.90 10.68 -32.79
CA GLY A 188 -15.96 9.37 -33.44
C GLY A 188 -15.17 8.25 -32.74
N ASP A 189 -14.52 8.50 -31.59
CA ASP A 189 -13.86 7.44 -30.87
C ASP A 189 -14.88 6.45 -30.24
N THR A 190 -14.55 5.16 -30.32
CA THR A 190 -15.28 4.13 -29.55
C THR A 190 -15.00 4.29 -28.07
N PRO A 191 -15.84 3.74 -27.16
CA PRO A 191 -15.57 3.79 -25.72
C PRO A 191 -14.19 3.29 -25.33
N TRP A 192 -13.71 2.22 -25.98
CA TRP A 192 -12.37 1.67 -25.76
C TRP A 192 -11.26 2.60 -26.28
N ALA A 193 -11.47 3.22 -27.45
CA ALA A 193 -10.53 4.19 -28.01
C ALA A 193 -10.42 5.41 -27.09
N ALA A 194 -11.53 5.97 -26.62
CA ALA A 194 -11.57 7.07 -25.68
C ALA A 194 -10.87 6.72 -24.35
N PHE A 195 -11.12 5.52 -23.80
CA PHE A 195 -10.39 5.03 -22.63
C PHE A 195 -8.88 5.01 -22.87
N ARG A 196 -8.43 4.35 -23.94
CA ARG A 196 -6.99 4.15 -24.23
C ARG A 196 -6.26 5.43 -24.59
N ARG A 197 -6.90 6.34 -25.34
CA ARG A 197 -6.28 7.57 -25.84
C ARG A 197 -6.38 8.74 -24.88
N VAL A 198 -7.37 8.76 -24.00
CA VAL A 198 -7.66 9.88 -23.12
C VAL A 198 -7.51 9.49 -21.65
N THR A 199 -8.33 8.57 -21.16
CA THR A 199 -8.41 8.28 -19.72
C THR A 199 -7.14 7.62 -19.19
N LEU A 200 -6.64 6.60 -19.89
CA LEU A 200 -5.46 5.85 -19.45
C LEU A 200 -4.19 6.73 -19.41
N PRO A 201 -3.88 7.55 -20.44
CA PRO A 201 -2.73 8.45 -20.37
C PRO A 201 -2.85 9.52 -19.28
N LEU A 202 -4.04 10.07 -19.05
CA LEU A 202 -4.28 11.06 -18.00
C LEU A 202 -4.19 10.44 -16.59
N ALA A 203 -4.63 9.19 -16.42
CA ALA A 203 -4.56 8.45 -15.16
C ALA A 203 -3.19 7.84 -14.86
N ARG A 204 -2.27 7.74 -15.84
CA ARG A 204 -1.03 6.93 -15.77
C ARG A 204 -0.19 7.17 -14.53
N ARG A 205 -0.02 8.44 -14.10
CA ARG A 205 0.77 8.78 -12.89
C ARG A 205 0.08 8.24 -11.63
N GLY A 206 -1.25 8.33 -11.56
CA GLY A 206 -2.04 7.78 -10.45
C GLY A 206 -1.98 6.25 -10.41
N LEU A 207 -2.05 5.60 -11.58
CA LEU A 207 -1.93 4.15 -11.70
C LEU A 207 -0.52 3.67 -11.33
N ALA A 208 0.52 4.39 -11.75
CA ALA A 208 1.90 4.10 -11.32
C ALA A 208 2.06 4.22 -9.80
N SER A 209 1.49 5.27 -9.19
CA SER A 209 1.48 5.42 -7.74
C SER A 209 0.73 4.28 -7.04
N ALA A 210 -0.41 3.83 -7.60
CA ALA A 210 -1.15 2.68 -7.11
C ALA A 210 -0.30 1.39 -7.17
N ALA A 211 0.39 1.16 -8.29
CA ALA A 211 1.27 0.01 -8.46
C ALA A 211 2.44 0.01 -7.47
N ILE A 212 3.08 1.16 -7.23
CA ILE A 212 4.19 1.27 -6.27
C ILE A 212 3.72 0.96 -4.84
N VAL A 213 2.57 1.48 -4.41
CA VAL A 213 2.01 1.19 -3.07
C VAL A 213 1.67 -0.29 -2.95
N THR A 214 1.07 -0.87 -3.98
CA THR A 214 0.72 -2.29 -4.04
C THR A 214 1.96 -3.17 -3.98
N TRP A 215 3.01 -2.82 -4.72
CA TRP A 215 4.28 -3.53 -4.71
C TRP A 215 4.96 -3.46 -3.34
N ALA A 216 5.03 -2.29 -2.72
CA ALA A 216 5.57 -2.13 -1.38
C ALA A 216 4.81 -2.98 -0.34
N ARG A 217 3.48 -3.05 -0.47
CA ARG A 217 2.63 -3.90 0.37
C ARG A 217 2.89 -5.38 0.11
N ALA A 218 3.05 -5.80 -1.15
CA ALA A 218 3.37 -7.17 -1.50
C ALA A 218 4.74 -7.61 -0.96
N VAL A 219 5.79 -6.78 -1.12
CA VAL A 219 7.14 -7.03 -0.59
C VAL A 219 7.14 -7.24 0.94
N SER A 220 6.29 -6.53 1.66
CA SER A 220 6.19 -6.64 3.12
C SER A 220 5.28 -7.77 3.60
N GLU A 221 4.71 -8.59 2.68
CA GLU A 221 3.80 -9.65 3.07
C GLU A 221 4.55 -10.81 3.75
N PHE A 222 3.99 -11.24 4.89
CA PHE A 222 4.51 -12.35 5.68
C PHE A 222 3.40 -13.36 6.01
N GLY A 223 2.30 -12.88 6.57
CA GLY A 223 1.32 -13.72 7.25
C GLY A 223 0.62 -14.71 6.33
N ALA A 224 0.20 -14.30 5.14
CA ALA A 224 -0.43 -15.20 4.17
C ALA A 224 0.62 -16.09 3.48
N VAL A 225 1.82 -15.56 3.23
CA VAL A 225 2.89 -16.31 2.57
C VAL A 225 3.41 -17.45 3.45
N VAL A 226 3.64 -17.22 4.74
CA VAL A 226 4.18 -18.25 5.65
C VAL A 226 3.25 -19.46 5.76
N VAL A 227 1.94 -19.24 5.60
CA VAL A 227 0.93 -20.32 5.65
C VAL A 227 0.85 -21.07 4.32
N LEU A 228 0.85 -20.34 3.19
CA LEU A 228 0.59 -20.93 1.87
C LEU A 228 1.85 -21.50 1.20
N ALA A 229 2.99 -20.82 1.39
CA ALA A 229 4.25 -21.15 0.72
C ALA A 229 5.46 -20.76 1.57
N TYR A 230 5.73 -21.55 2.62
CA TYR A 230 6.88 -21.32 3.48
C TYR A 230 8.23 -21.44 2.73
N ASN A 231 8.31 -22.31 1.74
CA ASN A 231 9.42 -22.45 0.81
C ASN A 231 8.91 -22.35 -0.64
N PRO A 232 9.63 -21.63 -1.54
CA PRO A 232 10.86 -20.85 -1.30
C PRO A 232 10.60 -19.67 -0.37
N LYS A 233 11.60 -19.32 0.46
CA LYS A 233 11.43 -18.25 1.45
C LYS A 233 11.45 -16.88 0.78
N VAL A 234 10.56 -15.99 1.20
CA VAL A 234 10.67 -14.54 1.00
C VAL A 234 11.42 -13.91 2.17
N VAL A 235 11.93 -12.68 2.02
CA VAL A 235 12.78 -12.05 3.05
C VAL A 235 12.08 -11.91 4.40
N SER A 236 10.78 -11.62 4.41
CA SER A 236 9.99 -11.52 5.65
C SER A 236 9.91 -12.87 6.39
N VAL A 237 9.74 -13.96 5.66
CA VAL A 237 9.74 -15.34 6.21
C VAL A 237 11.14 -15.73 6.67
N LEU A 238 12.18 -15.43 5.88
CA LEU A 238 13.57 -15.71 6.27
C LEU A 238 13.97 -14.96 7.55
N SER A 239 13.61 -13.67 7.64
CA SER A 239 13.89 -12.87 8.84
C SER A 239 13.23 -13.45 10.08
N TYR A 240 11.96 -13.89 9.96
CA TYR A 240 11.24 -14.54 11.05
C TYR A 240 11.85 -15.91 11.42
N ASP A 241 12.23 -16.70 10.45
CA ASP A 241 12.89 -17.99 10.65
C ASP A 241 14.23 -17.83 11.41
N ARG A 242 15.07 -16.88 10.99
CA ARG A 242 16.32 -16.56 11.69
C ARG A 242 16.09 -16.02 13.11
N PHE A 243 14.98 -15.27 13.31
CA PHE A 243 14.60 -14.81 14.64
C PHE A 243 14.23 -15.96 15.58
N THR A 244 13.44 -16.92 15.09
CA THR A 244 12.95 -18.03 15.92
C THR A 244 14.04 -19.09 16.19
N THR A 245 14.99 -19.26 15.28
CA THR A 245 16.07 -20.25 15.39
C THR A 245 17.35 -19.71 16.02
N GLY A 246 17.73 -18.47 15.70
CA GLY A 246 19.02 -17.88 16.10
C GLY A 246 18.89 -16.57 16.88
N GLY A 247 17.67 -16.16 17.23
CA GLY A 247 17.41 -14.96 18.00
C GLY A 247 17.58 -13.65 17.21
N LEU A 248 17.51 -12.56 17.94
CA LEU A 248 17.48 -11.20 17.38
C LEU A 248 18.74 -10.86 16.57
N GLY A 249 19.92 -11.33 17.02
CA GLY A 249 21.19 -11.06 16.35
C GLY A 249 21.28 -11.58 14.91
N GLN A 250 20.64 -12.71 14.61
CA GLN A 250 20.60 -13.27 13.26
C GLN A 250 19.50 -12.65 12.39
N ALA A 251 18.41 -12.19 12.98
CA ALA A 251 17.29 -11.58 12.27
C ALA A 251 17.55 -10.12 11.87
N LEU A 252 18.23 -9.34 12.74
CA LEU A 252 18.41 -7.90 12.56
C LEU A 252 19.04 -7.51 11.21
N PRO A 253 20.13 -8.15 10.73
CA PRO A 253 20.70 -7.79 9.43
C PRO A 253 19.72 -7.98 8.28
N ILE A 254 18.97 -9.07 8.29
CA ILE A 254 17.99 -9.40 7.25
C ILE A 254 16.81 -8.44 7.31
N ALA A 255 16.29 -8.16 8.50
CA ALA A 255 15.21 -7.20 8.71
C ALA A 255 15.63 -5.78 8.30
N ALA A 256 16.85 -5.35 8.64
CA ALA A 256 17.39 -4.06 8.22
C ALA A 256 17.51 -3.99 6.70
N THR A 257 17.97 -5.05 6.05
CA THR A 257 18.03 -5.14 4.57
C THR A 257 16.64 -4.97 3.96
N LEU A 258 15.62 -5.64 4.50
CA LEU A 258 14.25 -5.52 4.01
C LEU A 258 13.73 -4.08 4.15
N VAL A 259 13.98 -3.43 5.28
CA VAL A 259 13.57 -2.02 5.51
C VAL A 259 14.27 -1.09 4.51
N LEU A 260 15.58 -1.22 4.33
CA LEU A 260 16.35 -0.39 3.39
C LEU A 260 15.84 -0.54 1.96
N VAL A 261 15.56 -1.76 1.54
CA VAL A 261 14.99 -2.04 0.22
C VAL A 261 13.57 -1.47 0.07
N SER A 262 12.76 -1.51 1.13
CA SER A 262 11.41 -0.96 1.13
C SER A 262 11.37 0.58 1.03
N ILE A 263 12.50 1.26 1.25
CA ILE A 263 12.62 2.71 1.05
C ILE A 263 12.60 3.07 -0.46
N VAL A 264 13.06 2.18 -1.33
CA VAL A 264 13.11 2.41 -2.79
C VAL A 264 11.75 2.79 -3.38
N PRO A 265 10.65 2.04 -3.17
CA PRO A 265 9.34 2.43 -3.67
C PRO A 265 8.81 3.72 -3.03
N LEU A 266 9.17 4.02 -1.79
CA LEU A 266 8.82 5.29 -1.13
C LEU A 266 9.47 6.50 -1.83
N ILE A 267 10.75 6.37 -2.20
CA ILE A 267 11.46 7.40 -2.97
C ILE A 267 10.82 7.57 -4.35
N ALA A 268 10.54 6.46 -5.05
CA ALA A 268 9.87 6.48 -6.35
C ALA A 268 8.50 7.17 -6.29
N LEU A 269 7.71 6.91 -5.25
CA LEU A 269 6.42 7.58 -5.01
C LEU A 269 6.58 9.10 -4.82
N ARG A 270 7.60 9.53 -4.08
CA ARG A 270 7.85 10.96 -3.86
C ARG A 270 8.30 11.66 -5.14
N ALA A 271 9.15 11.03 -5.93
CA ALA A 271 9.57 11.57 -7.22
C ALA A 271 8.38 11.78 -8.17
N LEU A 272 7.48 10.80 -8.28
CA LEU A 272 6.26 10.92 -9.09
C LEU A 272 5.29 12.01 -8.62
N LYS A 273 5.28 12.32 -7.31
CA LYS A 273 4.46 13.41 -6.75
C LYS A 273 5.10 14.79 -6.93
N TYR A 274 6.42 14.87 -6.86
CA TYR A 274 7.14 16.15 -6.97
C TYR A 274 7.01 16.77 -8.37
N ASP A 275 7.14 15.99 -9.43
CA ASP A 275 6.93 16.43 -10.81
C ASP A 275 5.55 17.07 -11.05
N ARG A 276 4.55 16.73 -10.23
CA ARG A 276 3.20 17.28 -10.37
C ARG A 276 3.09 18.75 -9.91
N ASN A 277 3.90 19.17 -8.96
CA ASN A 277 3.85 20.54 -8.42
C ASN A 277 4.62 21.54 -9.30
N SER A 278 5.57 21.09 -10.10
CA SER A 278 6.31 21.93 -11.03
C SER A 278 5.53 22.29 -12.29
N GLU A 279 4.57 21.42 -12.73
CA GLU A 279 3.74 21.67 -13.92
C GLU A 279 2.53 22.61 -13.66
N VAL A 280 2.16 22.82 -12.38
CA VAL A 280 1.01 23.70 -12.01
C VAL A 280 1.44 25.15 -11.82
N VAL A 281 2.74 25.43 -11.73
CA VAL A 281 3.33 26.76 -11.48
C VAL A 281 3.90 27.38 -12.77
N SER A 282 3.92 26.65 -13.87
CA SER A 282 4.31 27.14 -15.21
C SER A 282 3.06 27.35 -16.07
#